data_b71d3c43c8fef3480ab18849e1bd8335
#
_entry.id   b71d3c43c8fef3480ab18849e1bd8335
#
_cell.length_a   1.000
_cell.length_b   1.000
_cell.length_c   1.000
_cell.angle_alpha   90.00
_cell.angle_beta   90.00
_cell.angle_gamma   90.00
#
_symmetry.space_group_name_H-M   'P 1'
#
loop_
_entity.id
_entity.type
_entity.pdbx_description
1 polymer ?
#
loop_
_entity_poly.entity_id
_entity_poly.type
_entity_poly.pdbx_seq_one_letter_code
_entity_poly.pdbx_strand_id
1 'polypeptide(L)'
;MEMYCINLFHYDYCFNNRIIYIVMTEELVTLETAKLLKEKGFQQRKYFINVSTLHHCYKYLSVPPQSIAQKWLRENHSIHIAVDFNQYGRWYYRLYDIKDYDFLSETEVDKIYKSYEEALEAGIQEALKLI
;
A
#
# COMPACT_ATOMS: atom_id res chain seq x y z
N MET A 1 1.64 -13.63 23.75
CA MET A 1 0.74 -13.93 22.62
C MET A 1 0.24 -12.60 22.09
N GLU A 2 0.93 -12.07 21.10
CA GLU A 2 0.57 -10.78 20.49
C GLU A 2 -0.63 -11.00 19.58
N MET A 3 -1.77 -10.49 19.96
CA MET A 3 -2.98 -10.51 19.15
C MET A 3 -2.91 -9.30 18.21
N TYR A 4 -2.52 -9.53 16.98
CA TYR A 4 -2.64 -8.55 15.92
C TYR A 4 -4.11 -8.52 15.46
N CYS A 5 -4.87 -7.55 15.88
CA CYS A 5 -6.17 -7.28 15.28
C CYS A 5 -5.96 -6.58 13.94
N ILE A 6 -5.86 -7.37 12.88
CA ILE A 6 -5.99 -6.86 11.52
C ILE A 6 -7.49 -6.61 11.32
N ASN A 7 -7.90 -5.35 11.30
CA ASN A 7 -9.26 -5.00 10.89
C ASN A 7 -9.38 -5.23 9.38
N LEU A 8 -9.75 -6.46 9.05
CA LEU A 8 -10.26 -6.82 7.73
C LEU A 8 -11.57 -6.05 7.53
N PHE A 9 -11.72 -5.39 6.40
CA PHE A 9 -12.92 -4.67 6.03
C PHE A 9 -14.14 -5.58 6.14
N HIS A 10 -14.99 -5.33 7.14
CA HIS A 10 -16.33 -5.86 7.20
C HIS A 10 -17.25 -4.83 6.56
N TYR A 11 -17.67 -5.07 5.34
CA TYR A 11 -18.90 -4.48 4.82
C TYR A 11 -20.05 -5.39 5.26
N ASP A 12 -20.71 -5.01 6.34
CA ASP A 12 -21.94 -5.65 6.78
C ASP A 12 -23.08 -5.21 5.84
N TYR A 13 -23.36 -6.00 4.83
CA TYR A 13 -24.63 -5.91 4.12
C TYR A 13 -25.62 -6.88 4.78
N CYS A 14 -26.47 -6.34 5.66
CA CYS A 14 -27.63 -7.06 6.17
C CYS A 14 -28.72 -7.14 5.08
N PHE A 15 -28.78 -8.22 4.34
CA PHE A 15 -29.96 -8.58 3.56
C PHE A 15 -30.42 -9.96 4.04
N ASN A 16 -31.64 -10.00 4.63
CA ASN A 16 -32.36 -11.22 5.03
C ASN A 16 -31.57 -12.21 5.93
N ASN A 17 -31.14 -11.78 7.13
CA ASN A 17 -30.56 -12.66 8.16
C ASN A 17 -29.43 -13.61 7.70
N ARG A 18 -28.78 -13.36 6.59
CA ARG A 18 -27.55 -14.03 6.18
C ARG A 18 -26.43 -12.99 6.09
N ILE A 19 -25.53 -13.04 7.04
CA ILE A 19 -24.27 -12.26 6.97
C ILE A 19 -23.41 -12.91 5.90
N ILE A 20 -23.32 -12.27 4.75
CA ILE A 20 -22.37 -12.67 3.70
C ILE A 20 -21.05 -11.94 4.02
N TYR A 21 -20.09 -12.67 4.56
CA TYR A 21 -18.73 -12.17 4.71
C TYR A 21 -18.07 -12.18 3.33
N ILE A 22 -18.01 -11.03 2.67
CA ILE A 22 -17.13 -10.87 1.50
C ILE A 22 -15.75 -10.54 2.07
N VAL A 23 -14.89 -11.54 2.18
CA VAL A 23 -13.48 -11.34 2.50
C VAL A 23 -12.80 -10.86 1.23
N MET A 24 -12.71 -9.54 1.06
CA MET A 24 -11.82 -8.97 0.06
C MET A 24 -10.42 -8.90 0.69
N THR A 25 -9.54 -9.80 0.29
CA THR A 25 -8.13 -9.77 0.66
C THR A 25 -7.42 -8.77 -0.24
N GLU A 26 -7.44 -7.48 0.14
CA GLU A 26 -6.51 -6.51 -0.44
C GLU A 26 -5.16 -6.62 0.25
N GLU A 27 -4.10 -6.63 -0.53
CA GLU A 27 -2.74 -6.60 0.01
C GLU A 27 -2.45 -5.26 0.68
N LEU A 28 -2.00 -5.33 1.94
CA LEU A 28 -1.61 -4.14 2.70
C LEU A 28 -0.16 -3.76 2.38
N VAL A 29 0.16 -2.49 2.53
CA VAL A 29 1.57 -2.07 2.52
C VAL A 29 2.30 -2.66 3.72
N THR A 30 3.62 -2.80 3.62
CA THR A 30 4.45 -3.23 4.76
C THR A 30 4.46 -2.17 5.87
N LEU A 31 4.82 -2.57 7.09
CA LEU A 31 4.96 -1.64 8.22
C LEU A 31 6.01 -0.55 7.95
N GLU A 32 7.05 -0.89 7.22
CA GLU A 32 8.09 0.05 6.80
C GLU A 32 7.51 1.12 5.86
N THR A 33 6.80 0.69 4.83
CA THR A 33 6.10 1.59 3.89
C THR A 33 5.05 2.44 4.59
N ALA A 34 4.31 1.87 5.54
CA ALA A 34 3.33 2.62 6.33
C ALA A 34 3.97 3.75 7.16
N LYS A 35 5.17 3.53 7.71
CA LYS A 35 5.93 4.58 8.40
C LYS A 35 6.36 5.69 7.45
N LEU A 36 6.89 5.32 6.27
CA LEU A 36 7.28 6.28 5.23
C LEU A 36 6.07 7.11 4.75
N LEU A 37 4.94 6.46 4.49
CA LEU A 37 3.69 7.15 4.13
C LEU A 37 3.29 8.18 5.19
N LYS A 38 3.35 7.80 6.46
CA LYS A 38 3.04 8.71 7.57
C LYS A 38 4.01 9.90 7.61
N GLU A 39 5.31 9.68 7.43
CA GLU A 39 6.33 10.73 7.38
C GLU A 39 6.09 11.72 6.24
N LYS A 40 5.55 11.22 5.11
CA LYS A 40 5.21 12.03 3.94
C LYS A 40 3.81 12.66 4.00
N GLY A 41 3.11 12.52 5.12
CA GLY A 41 1.83 13.20 5.36
C GLY A 41 0.58 12.39 5.01
N PHE A 42 0.71 11.10 4.70
CA PHE A 42 -0.46 10.23 4.52
C PHE A 42 -1.27 10.14 5.82
N GLN A 43 -2.53 10.55 5.78
CA GLN A 43 -3.44 10.54 6.93
C GLN A 43 -4.75 9.88 6.55
N GLN A 44 -4.83 8.57 6.68
CA GLN A 44 -6.10 7.87 6.50
C GLN A 44 -6.52 7.17 7.78
N ARG A 45 -7.53 7.70 8.44
CA ARG A 45 -8.00 7.25 9.76
C ARG A 45 -8.62 5.84 9.77
N LYS A 46 -8.96 5.29 8.61
CA LYS A 46 -9.65 3.99 8.51
C LYS A 46 -8.74 2.77 8.65
N TYR A 47 -7.41 2.95 8.56
CA TYR A 47 -6.45 1.85 8.49
C TYR A 47 -5.42 1.92 9.60
N PHE A 48 -5.89 1.96 10.85
CA PHE A 48 -5.00 2.03 12.00
C PHE A 48 -4.74 0.64 12.58
N ILE A 49 -3.47 0.31 12.76
CA ILE A 49 -3.04 -0.77 13.66
C ILE A 49 -2.67 -0.15 15.00
N ASN A 50 -3.17 -0.75 16.07
CA ASN A 50 -2.77 -0.38 17.42
C ASN A 50 -1.38 -0.99 17.69
N VAL A 51 -0.35 -0.18 17.72
CA VAL A 51 1.00 -0.59 18.12
C VAL A 51 1.15 -0.25 19.59
N SER A 52 0.77 -1.18 20.48
CA SER A 52 1.00 -1.01 21.92
C SER A 52 2.48 -1.19 22.24
N THR A 53 3.16 -0.12 22.63
CA THR A 53 4.38 -0.22 23.40
C THR A 53 4.05 -0.27 24.89
N LEU A 54 4.84 -0.99 25.66
CA LEU A 54 4.68 -1.36 27.08
C LEU A 54 4.39 -0.21 28.07
N HIS A 55 4.29 1.03 27.66
CA HIS A 55 3.96 2.18 28.47
C HIS A 55 2.83 2.99 27.84
N HIS A 56 1.60 2.64 28.12
CA HIS A 56 0.37 3.45 28.05
C HIS A 56 0.18 4.51 26.93
N CYS A 57 1.06 4.57 25.94
CA CYS A 57 0.93 5.42 24.75
C CYS A 57 0.56 4.56 23.54
N TYR A 58 -0.72 4.53 23.20
CA TYR A 58 -1.18 3.92 21.96
C TYR A 58 -0.70 4.78 20.77
N LYS A 59 0.31 4.31 20.07
CA LYS A 59 0.70 4.90 18.77
C LYS A 59 -0.09 4.20 17.69
N TYR A 60 -0.96 4.93 17.02
CA TYR A 60 -1.67 4.43 15.86
C TYR A 60 -0.84 4.67 14.61
N LEU A 61 -0.62 3.61 13.84
CA LEU A 61 -0.01 3.65 12.52
C LEU A 61 -1.06 3.22 11.50
N SER A 62 -1.31 4.05 10.49
CA SER A 62 -2.17 3.67 9.38
C SER A 62 -1.41 2.71 8.47
N VAL A 63 -1.99 1.53 8.22
CA VAL A 63 -1.46 0.55 7.27
C VAL A 63 -2.50 0.35 6.18
N PRO A 64 -2.46 1.20 5.14
CA PRO A 64 -3.46 1.15 4.08
C PRO A 64 -3.22 -0.04 3.14
N PRO A 65 -4.25 -0.46 2.38
CA PRO A 65 -4.05 -1.27 1.19
C PRO A 65 -3.10 -0.59 0.18
N GLN A 66 -2.35 -1.37 -0.56
CA GLN A 66 -1.44 -0.87 -1.60
C GLN A 66 -2.18 -0.02 -2.64
N SER A 67 -3.40 -0.39 -3.00
CA SER A 67 -4.26 0.36 -3.92
C SER A 67 -4.55 1.79 -3.43
N ILE A 68 -4.75 1.96 -2.12
CA ILE A 68 -4.99 3.27 -1.50
C ILE A 68 -3.71 4.11 -1.45
N ALA A 69 -2.58 3.50 -1.12
CA ALA A 69 -1.27 4.17 -1.15
C ALA A 69 -0.93 4.64 -2.58
N GLN A 70 -1.14 3.79 -3.58
CA GLN A 70 -0.95 4.12 -5.00
C GLN A 70 -1.87 5.27 -5.43
N LYS A 71 -3.15 5.23 -5.03
CA LYS A 71 -4.10 6.31 -5.31
C LYS A 71 -3.66 7.63 -4.69
N TRP A 72 -3.23 7.61 -3.42
CA TRP A 72 -2.76 8.80 -2.72
C TRP A 72 -1.54 9.44 -3.40
N LEU A 73 -0.55 8.65 -3.82
CA LEU A 73 0.61 9.11 -4.57
C LEU A 73 0.20 9.79 -5.89
N ARG A 74 -0.75 9.20 -6.60
CA ARG A 74 -1.26 9.74 -7.86
C ARG A 74 -2.01 11.06 -7.68
N GLU A 75 -2.86 11.15 -6.66
CA GLU A 75 -3.72 12.32 -6.46
C GLU A 75 -3.01 13.48 -5.75
N ASN A 76 -2.06 13.22 -4.86
CA ASN A 76 -1.41 14.26 -4.07
C ASN A 76 -0.01 14.63 -4.57
N HIS A 77 0.67 13.71 -5.25
CA HIS A 77 2.05 13.89 -5.71
C HIS A 77 2.22 13.71 -7.22
N SER A 78 1.14 13.47 -7.94
CA SER A 78 1.16 13.26 -9.41
C SER A 78 2.01 12.07 -9.86
N ILE A 79 2.35 11.14 -8.96
CA ILE A 79 3.14 9.96 -9.27
C ILE A 79 2.23 8.77 -9.58
N HIS A 80 2.33 8.27 -10.81
CA HIS A 80 1.68 7.04 -11.23
C HIS A 80 2.65 5.87 -11.20
N ILE A 81 2.22 4.78 -10.55
CA ILE A 81 2.98 3.53 -10.49
C ILE A 81 2.31 2.56 -11.47
N ALA A 82 2.99 2.20 -12.53
CA ALA A 82 2.59 1.14 -13.44
C ALA A 82 3.34 -0.14 -13.07
N VAL A 83 2.61 -1.23 -12.88
CA VAL A 83 3.19 -2.57 -12.66
C VAL A 83 2.84 -3.42 -13.86
N ASP A 84 3.83 -4.07 -14.45
CA ASP A 84 3.68 -4.87 -15.65
C ASP A 84 4.48 -6.16 -15.54
N PHE A 85 4.26 -7.07 -16.49
CA PHE A 85 4.86 -8.40 -16.55
C PHE A 85 5.60 -8.59 -17.86
N ASN A 86 6.88 -8.92 -17.78
CA ASN A 86 7.69 -9.06 -18.98
C ASN A 86 7.67 -10.50 -19.55
N GLN A 87 8.16 -10.66 -20.77
CA GLN A 87 8.23 -11.94 -21.47
C GLN A 87 9.10 -13.01 -20.78
N TYR A 88 9.92 -12.63 -19.80
CA TYR A 88 10.79 -13.53 -19.03
C TYR A 88 10.15 -14.01 -17.71
N GLY A 89 8.87 -13.72 -17.52
CA GLY A 89 8.15 -14.15 -16.32
C GLY A 89 8.44 -13.32 -15.08
N ARG A 90 8.76 -12.03 -15.22
CA ARG A 90 9.13 -11.14 -14.13
C ARG A 90 8.19 -9.97 -14.03
N TRP A 91 7.76 -9.66 -12.82
CA TRP A 91 7.05 -8.42 -12.51
C TRP A 91 8.05 -7.27 -12.36
N TYR A 92 7.66 -6.07 -12.80
CA TYR A 92 8.44 -4.85 -12.67
C TYR A 92 7.53 -3.64 -12.54
N TYR A 93 8.03 -2.56 -11.97
CA TYR A 93 7.32 -1.30 -11.88
C TYR A 93 8.00 -0.21 -12.70
N ARG A 94 7.20 0.78 -13.08
CA ARG A 94 7.64 2.06 -13.63
C ARG A 94 6.93 3.19 -12.95
N LEU A 95 7.64 4.29 -12.72
CA LEU A 95 7.10 5.50 -12.13
C LEU A 95 7.05 6.61 -13.17
N TYR A 96 5.91 7.30 -13.21
CA TYR A 96 5.67 8.42 -14.13
C TYR A 96 5.15 9.62 -13.36
N ASP A 97 5.61 10.83 -13.73
CA ASP A 97 4.95 12.06 -13.37
C ASP A 97 3.78 12.30 -14.36
N ILE A 98 2.55 12.27 -13.85
CA ILE A 98 1.38 12.47 -14.71
C ILE A 98 1.06 13.93 -14.98
N LYS A 99 1.67 14.86 -14.25
CA LYS A 99 1.52 16.29 -14.47
C LYS A 99 2.39 16.78 -15.63
N ASP A 100 3.64 16.35 -15.63
CA ASP A 100 4.62 16.78 -16.63
C ASP A 100 4.82 15.73 -17.75
N TYR A 101 4.12 14.59 -17.68
CA TYR A 101 4.19 13.45 -18.62
C TYR A 101 5.58 12.85 -18.72
N ASP A 102 6.30 12.83 -17.60
CA ASP A 102 7.70 12.45 -17.57
C ASP A 102 7.90 11.06 -16.94
N PHE A 103 8.94 10.37 -17.40
CA PHE A 103 9.39 9.11 -16.81
C PHE A 103 10.31 9.43 -15.60
N LEU A 104 10.02 8.82 -14.44
CA LEU A 104 10.78 9.08 -13.22
C LEU A 104 11.77 7.97 -12.90
N SER A 105 11.32 6.72 -12.89
CA SER A 105 12.13 5.57 -12.48
C SER A 105 11.50 4.26 -12.90
N GLU A 106 12.30 3.20 -12.94
CA GLU A 106 11.83 1.83 -13.12
C GLU A 106 12.62 0.84 -12.26
N THR A 107 12.13 -0.38 -12.17
CA THR A 107 12.83 -1.48 -11.51
C THR A 107 14.23 -1.66 -12.10
N GLU A 108 15.24 -1.76 -11.23
CA GLU A 108 16.60 -2.11 -11.61
C GLU A 108 16.64 -3.47 -12.30
N VAL A 109 17.52 -3.63 -13.31
CA VAL A 109 17.62 -4.82 -14.16
C VAL A 109 17.83 -6.12 -13.36
N ASP A 110 18.54 -6.02 -12.24
CA ASP A 110 18.89 -7.17 -11.40
C ASP A 110 17.80 -7.54 -10.38
N LYS A 111 16.79 -6.68 -10.18
CA LYS A 111 15.69 -6.95 -9.26
C LYS A 111 14.61 -7.78 -9.91
N ILE A 112 14.21 -8.84 -9.22
CA ILE A 112 13.14 -9.75 -9.65
C ILE A 112 12.07 -9.76 -8.60
N TYR A 113 10.84 -9.41 -9.00
CA TYR A 113 9.65 -9.54 -8.15
C TYR A 113 8.85 -10.75 -8.60
N LYS A 114 8.38 -11.54 -7.62
CA LYS A 114 7.66 -12.80 -7.86
C LYS A 114 6.18 -12.57 -8.09
N SER A 115 5.64 -11.45 -7.58
CA SER A 115 4.23 -11.12 -7.70
C SER A 115 4.03 -9.64 -8.08
N TYR A 116 2.80 -9.34 -8.52
CA TYR A 116 2.34 -7.98 -8.77
C TYR A 116 2.47 -7.10 -7.51
N GLU A 117 2.10 -7.66 -6.36
CA GLU A 117 2.07 -6.97 -5.08
C GLU A 117 3.48 -6.64 -4.57
N GLU A 118 4.44 -7.54 -4.78
CA GLU A 118 5.85 -7.27 -4.46
C GLU A 118 6.41 -6.12 -5.31
N ALA A 119 6.12 -6.11 -6.60
CA ALA A 119 6.54 -5.05 -7.51
C ALA A 119 5.87 -3.72 -7.18
N LEU A 120 4.56 -3.74 -6.84
CA LEU A 120 3.82 -2.55 -6.44
C LEU A 120 4.34 -1.97 -5.12
N GLU A 121 4.63 -2.83 -4.13
CA GLU A 121 5.21 -2.41 -2.85
C GLU A 121 6.55 -1.69 -3.06
N ALA A 122 7.42 -2.28 -3.87
CA ALA A 122 8.71 -1.67 -4.22
C ALA A 122 8.54 -0.35 -4.97
N GLY A 123 7.57 -0.26 -5.89
CA GLY A 123 7.22 0.97 -6.59
C GLY A 123 6.71 2.06 -5.65
N ILE A 124 5.89 1.71 -4.65
CA ILE A 124 5.42 2.65 -3.63
C ILE A 124 6.60 3.17 -2.80
N GLN A 125 7.50 2.30 -2.35
CA GLN A 125 8.68 2.70 -1.59
C GLN A 125 9.58 3.62 -2.39
N GLU A 126 9.80 3.34 -3.66
CA GLU A 126 10.60 4.19 -4.54
C GLU A 126 9.93 5.56 -4.78
N ALA A 127 8.62 5.57 -5.03
CA ALA A 127 7.86 6.81 -5.17
C ALA A 127 7.95 7.69 -3.91
N LEU A 128 7.92 7.10 -2.71
CA LEU A 128 8.05 7.82 -1.44
C LEU A 128 9.44 8.45 -1.22
N LYS A 129 10.47 7.97 -1.90
CA LYS A 129 11.81 8.60 -1.86
C LYS A 129 11.90 9.84 -2.74
N LEU A 130 11.02 9.95 -3.75
CA LEU A 130 11.01 11.06 -4.71
C LEU A 130 10.26 12.30 -4.19
N ILE A 131 9.51 12.19 -3.09
CA ILE A 131 8.66 13.25 -2.52
C ILE A 131 9.14 13.81 -1.18
#